data_87a7827d95c0a3ef213f3552f9ac1e53
#
_entry.id   87a7827d95c0a3ef213f3552f9ac1e53
#
_cell.length_a   1.000
_cell.length_b   1.000
_cell.length_c   1.000
_cell.angle_alpha   90.00
_cell.angle_beta   90.00
_cell.angle_gamma   90.00
#
_symmetry.space_group_name_H-M   'P 1'
#
loop_
_entity.id
_entity.type
_entity.pdbx_description
1 polymer ?
#
loop_
_entity_poly.entity_id
_entity_poly.type
_entity_poly.pdbx_seq_one_letter_code
_entity_poly.pdbx_strand_id
1 'polypeptide(L)'
;MHPYEVFAAAGFDVDLASETGTFGLDFNSLQPPFLSGSSKAIYHNSDHPFMVKLNSQLKKASDLKKEAYGVFFASAGHAALYDYPTAKGLQAIAADVWDRGGIVGTVCHGPAILPGIIDSKTGKSIVEGKTVTGFTIEGELIFNILDKLRQDKVVPVVEAVTAAGGYYSTSMNAFDDYSVTSGRLVTGTNPQSGRSTAERIVRLFDNAMRP
;
A
#
# COMPACT_ATOMS: atom_id res chain seq x y z
N MET A 1 4.92 2.57 -8.58
CA MET A 1 5.88 3.49 -9.20
C MET A 1 5.72 4.93 -8.70
N HIS A 2 4.57 5.60 -8.89
CA HIS A 2 4.37 7.00 -8.44
C HIS A 2 4.72 7.29 -6.98
N PRO A 3 4.35 6.46 -5.98
CA PRO A 3 4.78 6.71 -4.61
C PRO A 3 6.29 6.71 -4.44
N TYR A 4 7.01 5.81 -5.14
CA TYR A 4 8.47 5.79 -5.11
C TYR A 4 9.06 7.12 -5.59
N GLU A 5 8.57 7.64 -6.72
CA GLU A 5 9.05 8.94 -7.25
C GLU A 5 8.85 10.07 -6.25
N VAL A 6 7.69 10.11 -5.58
CA VAL A 6 7.38 11.14 -4.57
C VAL A 6 8.34 11.03 -3.38
N PHE A 7 8.53 9.83 -2.82
CA PHE A 7 9.43 9.62 -1.69
C PHE A 7 10.87 9.94 -2.04
N ALA A 8 11.36 9.46 -3.21
CA ALA A 8 12.73 9.74 -3.67
C ALA A 8 12.96 11.24 -3.90
N ALA A 9 12.00 11.94 -4.52
CA ALA A 9 12.07 13.38 -4.73
C ALA A 9 12.06 14.18 -3.41
N ALA A 10 11.43 13.65 -2.36
CA ALA A 10 11.42 14.24 -1.02
C ALA A 10 12.67 13.87 -0.19
N GLY A 11 13.63 13.14 -0.77
CA GLY A 11 14.89 12.79 -0.11
C GLY A 11 14.82 11.56 0.81
N PHE A 12 13.76 10.75 0.71
CA PHE A 12 13.70 9.49 1.44
C PHE A 12 14.62 8.46 0.78
N ASP A 13 15.34 7.69 1.61
CA ASP A 13 15.96 6.45 1.16
C ASP A 13 14.89 5.35 1.13
N VAL A 14 14.60 4.84 -0.07
CA VAL A 14 13.48 3.92 -0.29
C VAL A 14 13.98 2.53 -0.60
N ASP A 15 13.69 1.57 0.26
CA ASP A 15 13.85 0.15 -0.01
C ASP A 15 12.58 -0.44 -0.61
N LEU A 16 12.73 -1.30 -1.61
CA LEU A 16 11.67 -2.17 -2.10
C LEU A 16 11.81 -3.53 -1.43
N ALA A 17 10.70 -4.04 -0.92
CA ALA A 17 10.69 -5.34 -0.25
C ALA A 17 9.43 -6.14 -0.58
N SER A 18 9.55 -7.45 -0.51
CA SER A 18 8.44 -8.39 -0.50
C SER A 18 8.60 -9.40 0.63
N GLU A 19 7.56 -10.16 0.92
CA GLU A 19 7.61 -11.19 1.97
C GLU A 19 8.73 -12.21 1.71
N THR A 20 8.93 -12.59 0.45
CA THR A 20 9.84 -13.66 0.03
C THR A 20 11.16 -13.18 -0.56
N GLY A 21 11.31 -11.89 -0.89
CA GLY A 21 12.43 -11.35 -1.66
C GLY A 21 12.28 -11.55 -3.18
N THR A 22 11.11 -12.03 -3.61
CA THR A 22 10.76 -12.20 -5.03
C THR A 22 9.44 -11.47 -5.31
N PHE A 23 9.13 -11.25 -6.58
CA PHE A 23 7.87 -10.66 -7.00
C PHE A 23 7.32 -11.33 -8.26
N GLY A 24 6.02 -11.26 -8.44
CA GLY A 24 5.33 -11.54 -9.68
C GLY A 24 4.49 -10.33 -10.08
N LEU A 25 4.19 -10.20 -11.35
CA LEU A 25 3.31 -9.17 -11.87
C LEU A 25 1.99 -9.81 -12.27
N ASP A 26 0.89 -9.33 -11.70
CA ASP A 26 -0.41 -9.82 -12.13
C ASP A 26 -0.79 -9.25 -13.50
N PHE A 27 -1.51 -10.04 -14.27
CA PHE A 27 -1.89 -9.71 -15.64
C PHE A 27 -2.68 -8.39 -15.72
N ASN A 28 -3.60 -8.15 -14.80
CA ASN A 28 -4.45 -6.97 -14.83
C ASN A 28 -3.65 -5.68 -14.59
N SER A 29 -2.67 -5.71 -13.69
CA SER A 29 -1.81 -4.55 -13.41
C SER A 29 -0.95 -4.14 -14.61
N LEU A 30 -0.75 -5.03 -15.58
CA LEU A 30 0.00 -4.76 -16.81
C LEU A 30 -0.89 -4.23 -17.95
N GLN A 31 -2.21 -4.20 -17.79
CA GLN A 31 -3.14 -3.74 -18.80
C GLN A 31 -3.50 -2.26 -18.64
N PRO A 32 -3.89 -1.57 -19.72
CA PRO A 32 -4.58 -0.29 -19.57
C PRO A 32 -5.89 -0.46 -18.79
N PRO A 33 -6.27 0.48 -17.93
CA PRO A 33 -5.64 1.79 -17.68
C PRO A 33 -4.51 1.77 -16.63
N PHE A 34 -4.20 0.63 -15.99
CA PHE A 34 -3.27 0.56 -14.86
C PHE A 34 -1.82 0.84 -15.27
N LEU A 35 -1.36 0.25 -16.38
CA LEU A 35 -0.03 0.53 -16.94
C LEU A 35 -0.14 1.48 -18.14
N SER A 36 -0.10 2.77 -17.87
CA SER A 36 -0.23 3.84 -18.88
C SER A 36 0.64 5.04 -18.53
N GLY A 37 0.80 5.99 -19.47
CA GLY A 37 1.52 7.24 -19.23
C GLY A 37 2.93 7.05 -18.67
N SER A 38 3.27 7.81 -17.64
CA SER A 38 4.60 7.76 -16.99
C SER A 38 4.90 6.40 -16.35
N SER A 39 3.92 5.70 -15.80
CA SER A 39 4.12 4.35 -15.25
C SER A 39 4.57 3.36 -16.32
N LYS A 40 4.01 3.45 -17.54
CA LYS A 40 4.44 2.61 -18.66
C LYS A 40 5.87 2.95 -19.10
N ALA A 41 6.21 4.25 -19.15
CA ALA A 41 7.57 4.69 -19.47
C ALA A 41 8.60 4.18 -18.45
N ILE A 42 8.29 4.25 -17.14
CA ILE A 42 9.15 3.72 -16.08
C ILE A 42 9.30 2.20 -16.23
N TYR A 43 8.20 1.48 -16.43
CA TYR A 43 8.20 0.01 -16.52
C TYR A 43 9.08 -0.50 -17.67
N HIS A 44 9.12 0.19 -18.81
CA HIS A 44 9.95 -0.17 -19.96
C HIS A 44 11.36 0.40 -19.94
N ASN A 45 11.74 1.16 -18.90
CA ASN A 45 13.08 1.68 -18.73
C ASN A 45 13.82 0.89 -17.63
N SER A 46 14.62 -0.09 -18.04
CA SER A 46 15.39 -0.93 -17.12
C SER A 46 16.38 -0.16 -16.24
N ASP A 47 16.84 1.01 -16.70
CA ASP A 47 17.82 1.84 -16.00
C ASP A 47 17.14 2.82 -15.02
N HIS A 48 15.80 2.89 -15.03
CA HIS A 48 15.09 3.71 -14.06
C HIS A 48 15.35 3.21 -12.63
N PRO A 49 15.68 4.08 -11.65
CA PRO A 49 16.06 3.66 -10.29
C PRO A 49 15.05 2.73 -9.62
N PHE A 50 13.75 2.93 -9.86
CA PHE A 50 12.71 2.02 -9.38
C PHE A 50 12.86 0.62 -9.97
N MET A 51 13.10 0.50 -11.28
CA MET A 51 13.23 -0.80 -11.95
C MET A 51 14.53 -1.51 -11.57
N VAL A 52 15.61 -0.76 -11.37
CA VAL A 52 16.87 -1.30 -10.84
C VAL A 52 16.65 -1.87 -9.44
N LYS A 53 15.99 -1.11 -8.53
CA LYS A 53 15.67 -1.59 -7.18
C LYS A 53 14.76 -2.82 -7.22
N LEU A 54 13.73 -2.82 -8.08
CA LEU A 54 12.80 -3.94 -8.20
C LEU A 54 13.47 -5.23 -8.71
N ASN A 55 14.27 -5.11 -9.76
CA ASN A 55 14.83 -6.28 -10.46
C ASN A 55 16.12 -6.83 -9.82
N SER A 56 16.90 -5.98 -9.14
CA SER A 56 18.24 -6.33 -8.67
C SER A 56 18.47 -6.14 -7.17
N GLN A 57 17.62 -5.39 -6.49
CA GLN A 57 17.80 -4.97 -5.09
C GLN A 57 16.57 -5.22 -4.22
N LEU A 58 15.60 -6.00 -4.73
CA LEU A 58 14.40 -6.32 -3.95
C LEU A 58 14.80 -7.11 -2.71
N LYS A 59 14.41 -6.61 -1.55
CA LYS A 59 14.76 -7.21 -0.26
C LYS A 59 13.68 -8.19 0.20
N LYS A 60 14.11 -9.21 0.94
CA LYS A 60 13.19 -10.08 1.67
C LYS A 60 12.84 -9.45 3.02
N ALA A 61 11.57 -9.52 3.42
CA ALA A 61 11.10 -8.94 4.68
C ALA A 61 11.94 -9.39 5.89
N SER A 62 12.30 -10.68 5.95
CA SER A 62 13.12 -11.22 7.07
C SER A 62 14.53 -10.64 7.17
N ASP A 63 15.05 -10.04 6.11
CA ASP A 63 16.41 -9.53 6.05
C ASP A 63 16.48 -8.04 6.39
N LEU A 64 15.31 -7.39 6.56
CA LEU A 64 15.21 -5.99 6.87
C LEU A 64 15.40 -5.71 8.37
N LYS A 65 16.13 -4.65 8.66
CA LYS A 65 16.25 -4.10 10.01
C LYS A 65 15.07 -3.14 10.24
N LYS A 66 13.97 -3.66 10.80
CA LYS A 66 12.70 -2.94 10.93
C LYS A 66 12.84 -1.59 11.63
N GLU A 67 13.77 -1.48 12.57
CA GLU A 67 14.10 -0.25 13.32
C GLU A 67 14.69 0.88 12.46
N ALA A 68 15.13 0.59 11.24
CA ALA A 68 15.69 1.59 10.33
C ALA A 68 14.61 2.41 9.60
N TYR A 69 13.34 1.98 9.63
CA TYR A 69 12.27 2.59 8.83
C TYR A 69 11.37 3.50 9.67
N GLY A 70 11.15 4.73 9.21
CA GLY A 70 10.16 5.67 9.77
C GLY A 70 8.83 5.64 9.04
N VAL A 71 8.79 5.09 7.83
CA VAL A 71 7.59 4.98 6.98
C VAL A 71 7.52 3.57 6.41
N PHE A 72 6.35 2.96 6.47
CA PHE A 72 6.00 1.75 5.74
C PHE A 72 4.92 2.09 4.70
N PHE A 73 5.09 1.63 3.46
CA PHE A 73 4.12 1.84 2.40
C PHE A 73 3.80 0.53 1.66
N ALA A 74 2.57 0.05 1.79
CA ALA A 74 2.09 -1.09 1.03
C ALA A 74 1.56 -0.63 -0.33
N SER A 75 2.26 -1.02 -1.39
CA SER A 75 1.83 -0.78 -2.76
C SER A 75 0.67 -1.72 -3.14
N ALA A 76 0.25 -1.69 -4.38
CA ALA A 76 -0.95 -2.35 -4.84
C ALA A 76 -0.75 -3.21 -6.09
N GLY A 77 -1.83 -3.80 -6.50
CA GLY A 77 -2.10 -4.75 -7.56
C GLY A 77 -3.14 -5.74 -7.05
N HIS A 78 -3.93 -6.34 -7.92
CA HIS A 78 -4.98 -7.29 -7.51
C HIS A 78 -4.38 -8.49 -6.75
N ALA A 79 -3.18 -8.95 -7.14
CA ALA A 79 -2.47 -10.03 -6.47
C ALA A 79 -2.18 -9.74 -4.97
N ALA A 80 -2.08 -8.48 -4.57
CA ALA A 80 -1.88 -8.09 -3.18
C ALA A 80 -3.00 -8.60 -2.24
N LEU A 81 -4.22 -8.79 -2.75
CA LEU A 81 -5.32 -9.39 -1.99
C LEU A 81 -5.04 -10.84 -1.57
N TYR A 82 -4.23 -11.57 -2.34
CA TYR A 82 -3.86 -12.95 -2.06
C TYR A 82 -2.67 -13.03 -1.09
N ASP A 83 -1.72 -12.10 -1.20
CA ASP A 83 -0.44 -12.17 -0.49
C ASP A 83 -0.46 -11.43 0.85
N TYR A 84 -0.97 -10.21 0.89
CA TYR A 84 -0.86 -9.31 2.05
C TYR A 84 -1.53 -9.80 3.33
N PRO A 85 -2.68 -10.50 3.30
CA PRO A 85 -3.30 -11.03 4.51
C PRO A 85 -2.40 -12.01 5.29
N THR A 86 -1.46 -12.66 4.61
CA THR A 86 -0.55 -13.66 5.18
C THR A 86 0.91 -13.22 5.24
N ALA A 87 1.25 -12.01 4.80
CA ALA A 87 2.60 -11.46 4.75
C ALA A 87 3.11 -11.05 6.15
N LYS A 88 3.39 -12.02 7.00
CA LYS A 88 3.71 -11.80 8.42
C LYS A 88 4.98 -10.99 8.65
N GLY A 89 6.00 -11.14 7.79
CA GLY A 89 7.22 -10.36 7.86
C GLY A 89 6.97 -8.89 7.57
N LEU A 90 6.25 -8.57 6.50
CA LEU A 90 5.87 -7.20 6.16
C LEU A 90 4.94 -6.59 7.22
N GLN A 91 3.97 -7.36 7.74
CA GLN A 91 3.09 -6.93 8.82
C GLN A 91 3.89 -6.56 10.08
N ALA A 92 4.91 -7.36 10.44
CA ALA A 92 5.76 -7.11 11.61
C ALA A 92 6.62 -5.84 11.44
N ILE A 93 7.12 -5.56 10.22
CA ILE A 93 7.85 -4.32 9.94
C ILE A 93 6.92 -3.11 10.08
N ALA A 94 5.71 -3.20 9.51
CA ALA A 94 4.73 -2.13 9.59
C ALA A 94 4.27 -1.88 11.04
N ALA A 95 4.11 -2.93 11.84
CA ALA A 95 3.78 -2.83 13.27
C ALA A 95 4.91 -2.14 14.06
N ASP A 96 6.17 -2.48 13.81
CA ASP A 96 7.31 -1.82 14.45
C ASP A 96 7.39 -0.33 14.07
N VAL A 97 7.20 0.01 12.78
CA VAL A 97 7.11 1.40 12.33
C VAL A 97 5.99 2.13 13.07
N TRP A 98 4.81 1.52 13.17
CA TRP A 98 3.66 2.09 13.89
C TRP A 98 3.95 2.31 15.37
N ASP A 99 4.48 1.31 16.06
CA ASP A 99 4.74 1.34 17.50
C ASP A 99 5.77 2.40 17.90
N ARG A 100 6.76 2.65 17.03
CA ARG A 100 7.75 3.72 17.20
C ARG A 100 7.26 5.11 16.80
N GLY A 101 5.99 5.26 16.43
CA GLY A 101 5.42 6.56 16.06
C GLY A 101 5.57 6.91 14.57
N GLY A 102 6.08 5.99 13.74
CA GLY A 102 6.20 6.15 12.30
C GLY A 102 4.85 6.14 11.57
N ILE A 103 4.89 6.27 10.26
CA ILE A 103 3.72 6.41 9.40
C ILE A 103 3.51 5.12 8.61
N VAL A 104 2.27 4.64 8.54
CA VAL A 104 1.86 3.54 7.67
C VAL A 104 1.00 4.09 6.55
N GLY A 105 1.38 3.79 5.31
CA GLY A 105 0.65 4.16 4.10
C GLY A 105 0.26 2.96 3.26
N THR A 106 -0.86 3.08 2.54
CA THR A 106 -1.30 2.04 1.60
C THR A 106 -2.08 2.67 0.44
N VAL A 107 -2.17 1.98 -0.69
CA VAL A 107 -2.97 2.43 -1.83
C VAL A 107 -3.67 1.25 -2.51
N CYS A 108 -4.86 1.47 -3.07
CA CYS A 108 -5.61 0.52 -3.89
C CYS A 108 -5.93 -0.77 -3.10
N HIS A 109 -5.34 -1.92 -3.46
CA HIS A 109 -5.47 -3.17 -2.71
C HIS A 109 -4.48 -3.31 -1.54
N GLY A 110 -3.55 -2.36 -1.40
CA GLY A 110 -2.59 -2.32 -0.29
C GLY A 110 -3.20 -2.43 1.11
N PRO A 111 -4.39 -1.84 1.39
CA PRO A 111 -5.03 -1.98 2.70
C PRO A 111 -5.36 -3.42 3.14
N ALA A 112 -5.30 -4.41 2.25
CA ALA A 112 -5.44 -5.82 2.62
C ALA A 112 -4.41 -6.30 3.66
N ILE A 113 -3.28 -5.60 3.80
CA ILE A 113 -2.27 -5.91 4.83
C ILE A 113 -2.67 -5.41 6.23
N LEU A 114 -3.47 -4.34 6.29
CA LEU A 114 -3.73 -3.59 7.52
C LEU A 114 -4.36 -4.40 8.65
N PRO A 115 -5.32 -5.32 8.40
CA PRO A 115 -5.90 -6.15 9.46
C PRO A 115 -4.86 -6.95 10.24
N GLY A 116 -3.75 -7.32 9.61
CA GLY A 116 -2.66 -8.09 10.23
C GLY A 116 -1.60 -7.25 10.94
N ILE A 117 -1.65 -5.91 10.82
CA ILE A 117 -0.73 -5.00 11.52
C ILE A 117 -1.32 -4.68 12.89
N ILE A 118 -0.72 -5.22 13.95
CA ILE A 118 -1.24 -5.11 15.31
C ILE A 118 -0.47 -4.03 16.08
N ASP A 119 -1.19 -3.07 16.62
CA ASP A 119 -0.67 -2.07 17.56
C ASP A 119 -0.36 -2.75 18.89
N SER A 120 0.91 -2.74 19.33
CA SER A 120 1.35 -3.42 20.54
C SER A 120 0.73 -2.86 21.82
N LYS A 121 0.28 -1.60 21.81
CA LYS A 121 -0.34 -0.94 22.96
C LYS A 121 -1.78 -1.37 23.18
N THR A 122 -2.48 -1.68 22.10
CA THR A 122 -3.93 -2.01 22.17
C THR A 122 -4.20 -3.50 21.95
N GLY A 123 -3.28 -4.24 21.34
CA GLY A 123 -3.47 -5.61 20.89
C GLY A 123 -4.46 -5.76 19.73
N LYS A 124 -4.85 -4.64 19.10
CA LYS A 124 -5.81 -4.59 17.99
C LYS A 124 -5.13 -4.17 16.69
N SER A 125 -5.81 -4.38 15.57
CA SER A 125 -5.34 -3.85 14.29
C SER A 125 -5.23 -2.31 14.33
N ILE A 126 -4.21 -1.78 13.64
CA ILE A 126 -4.02 -0.32 13.51
C ILE A 126 -5.19 0.38 12.81
N VAL A 127 -6.10 -0.36 12.16
CA VAL A 127 -7.31 0.21 11.54
C VAL A 127 -8.46 0.39 12.53
N GLU A 128 -8.42 -0.23 13.70
CA GLU A 128 -9.50 -0.10 14.69
C GLU A 128 -9.81 1.36 14.98
N GLY A 129 -11.06 1.78 14.73
CA GLY A 129 -11.53 3.15 14.91
C GLY A 129 -10.93 4.18 13.94
N LYS A 130 -10.25 3.77 12.88
CA LYS A 130 -9.67 4.66 11.86
C LYS A 130 -10.53 4.74 10.61
N THR A 131 -10.55 5.91 9.99
CA THR A 131 -11.10 6.05 8.63
C THR A 131 -10.04 5.58 7.62
N VAL A 132 -10.44 4.68 6.75
CA VAL A 132 -9.57 4.02 5.77
C VAL A 132 -10.25 4.02 4.41
N THR A 133 -9.47 4.18 3.35
CA THR A 133 -9.92 3.94 1.97
C THR A 133 -9.05 2.91 1.29
N GLY A 134 -9.52 2.37 0.20
CA GLY A 134 -8.83 1.41 -0.65
C GLY A 134 -9.67 1.06 -1.87
N PHE A 135 -9.30 0.04 -2.63
CA PHE A 135 -10.02 -0.29 -3.85
C PHE A 135 -11.47 -0.68 -3.54
N THR A 136 -12.41 -0.16 -4.35
CA THR A 136 -13.84 -0.25 -4.09
C THR A 136 -14.45 -1.53 -4.65
N ILE A 137 -15.57 -1.97 -4.08
CA ILE A 137 -16.39 -3.07 -4.67
C ILE A 137 -16.87 -2.68 -6.07
N GLU A 138 -17.22 -1.41 -6.31
CA GLU A 138 -17.58 -0.92 -7.64
C GLU A 138 -16.43 -1.09 -8.64
N GLY A 139 -15.20 -0.77 -8.24
CA GLY A 139 -14.01 -1.01 -9.06
C GLY A 139 -13.81 -2.48 -9.40
N GLU A 140 -14.00 -3.40 -8.43
CA GLU A 140 -13.92 -4.85 -8.68
C GLU A 140 -15.00 -5.32 -9.68
N LEU A 141 -16.20 -4.76 -9.59
CA LEU A 141 -17.30 -5.07 -10.54
C LEU A 141 -16.98 -4.55 -11.95
N ILE A 142 -16.46 -3.32 -12.09
CA ILE A 142 -16.09 -2.74 -13.39
C ILE A 142 -15.03 -3.58 -14.10
N PHE A 143 -14.08 -4.16 -13.35
CA PHE A 143 -13.05 -5.04 -13.92
C PHE A 143 -13.46 -6.52 -14.01
N ASN A 144 -14.70 -6.88 -13.63
CA ASN A 144 -15.19 -8.26 -13.60
C ASN A 144 -14.32 -9.20 -12.75
N ILE A 145 -13.76 -8.71 -11.64
CA ILE A 145 -12.84 -9.46 -10.77
C ILE A 145 -13.56 -9.95 -9.52
N LEU A 146 -14.65 -9.31 -9.08
CA LEU A 146 -15.32 -9.63 -7.83
C LEU A 146 -15.73 -11.09 -7.72
N ASP A 147 -16.29 -11.67 -8.79
CA ASP A 147 -16.71 -13.08 -8.81
C ASP A 147 -15.52 -14.02 -8.65
N LYS A 148 -14.39 -13.69 -9.28
CA LYS A 148 -13.15 -14.47 -9.10
C LYS A 148 -12.65 -14.41 -7.66
N LEU A 149 -12.64 -13.23 -7.03
CA LEU A 149 -12.29 -13.10 -5.62
C LEU A 149 -13.19 -13.96 -4.72
N ARG A 150 -14.50 -13.95 -4.98
CA ARG A 150 -15.47 -14.78 -4.24
C ARG A 150 -15.22 -16.29 -4.41
N GLN A 151 -14.94 -16.73 -5.64
CA GLN A 151 -14.60 -18.13 -5.93
C GLN A 151 -13.33 -18.56 -5.19
N ASP A 152 -12.31 -17.70 -5.16
CA ASP A 152 -11.03 -17.95 -4.50
C ASP A 152 -11.09 -17.74 -2.98
N LYS A 153 -12.25 -17.32 -2.43
CA LYS A 153 -12.45 -16.97 -1.02
C LYS A 153 -11.51 -15.84 -0.54
N VAL A 154 -11.17 -14.94 -1.44
CA VAL A 154 -10.38 -13.75 -1.16
C VAL A 154 -11.32 -12.63 -0.71
N VAL A 155 -10.94 -11.97 0.40
CA VAL A 155 -11.76 -10.92 1.00
C VAL A 155 -11.40 -9.57 0.36
N PRO A 156 -12.36 -8.84 -0.23
CA PRO A 156 -12.13 -7.49 -0.74
C PRO A 156 -11.70 -6.52 0.36
N VAL A 157 -10.97 -5.45 -0.02
CA VAL A 157 -10.44 -4.44 0.91
C VAL A 157 -11.51 -3.88 1.84
N VAL A 158 -12.66 -3.51 1.31
CA VAL A 158 -13.78 -2.93 2.08
C VAL A 158 -14.19 -3.84 3.24
N GLU A 159 -14.36 -5.12 2.95
CA GLU A 159 -14.77 -6.12 3.93
C GLU A 159 -13.69 -6.41 4.95
N ALA A 160 -12.43 -6.55 4.49
CA ALA A 160 -11.30 -6.83 5.37
C ALA A 160 -11.06 -5.70 6.38
N VAL A 161 -11.10 -4.45 5.93
CA VAL A 161 -10.91 -3.26 6.77
C VAL A 161 -12.06 -3.10 7.76
N THR A 162 -13.30 -3.26 7.30
CA THR A 162 -14.50 -3.14 8.15
C THR A 162 -14.53 -4.22 9.21
N ALA A 163 -14.21 -5.47 8.85
CA ALA A 163 -14.13 -6.58 9.80
C ALA A 163 -13.04 -6.36 10.88
N ALA A 164 -11.98 -5.61 10.56
CA ALA A 164 -10.92 -5.24 11.50
C ALA A 164 -11.24 -3.98 12.32
N GLY A 165 -12.49 -3.46 12.27
CA GLY A 165 -12.96 -2.31 13.06
C GLY A 165 -12.68 -0.94 12.45
N GLY A 166 -12.30 -0.87 11.19
CA GLY A 166 -12.12 0.38 10.45
C GLY A 166 -13.41 0.93 9.88
N TYR A 167 -13.43 2.26 9.66
CA TYR A 167 -14.51 2.96 8.95
C TYR A 167 -14.08 3.16 7.50
N TYR A 168 -14.71 2.43 6.59
CA TYR A 168 -14.38 2.58 5.17
C TYR A 168 -15.00 3.86 4.60
N SER A 169 -14.19 4.61 3.83
CA SER A 169 -14.61 5.84 3.14
C SER A 169 -14.16 5.78 1.68
N THR A 170 -14.98 6.30 0.78
CA THR A 170 -14.69 6.35 -0.66
C THR A 170 -15.13 7.68 -1.26
N SER A 171 -14.61 8.00 -2.46
CA SER A 171 -15.09 9.08 -3.32
C SER A 171 -16.40 8.71 -4.02
N MET A 172 -16.97 9.66 -4.76
CA MET A 172 -18.18 9.42 -5.55
C MET A 172 -17.94 8.47 -6.72
N ASN A 173 -16.75 8.51 -7.32
CA ASN A 173 -16.40 7.62 -8.44
C ASN A 173 -15.21 6.72 -8.06
N ALA A 174 -15.23 5.47 -8.52
CA ALA A 174 -14.22 4.46 -8.19
C ALA A 174 -12.77 4.84 -8.60
N PHE A 175 -12.62 5.76 -9.55
CA PHE A 175 -11.31 6.17 -10.10
C PHE A 175 -10.92 7.62 -9.82
N ASP A 176 -11.62 8.30 -8.91
CA ASP A 176 -11.18 9.62 -8.43
C ASP A 176 -9.86 9.50 -7.67
N ASP A 177 -9.03 10.54 -7.74
CA ASP A 177 -7.91 10.70 -6.82
C ASP A 177 -8.45 11.01 -5.43
N TYR A 178 -8.54 9.99 -4.60
CA TYR A 178 -9.07 10.10 -3.25
C TYR A 178 -8.16 9.42 -2.24
N SER A 179 -7.75 10.17 -1.23
CA SER A 179 -6.91 9.65 -0.14
C SER A 179 -7.33 10.20 1.21
N VAL A 180 -7.16 9.39 2.26
CA VAL A 180 -7.57 9.70 3.63
C VAL A 180 -6.36 9.65 4.55
N THR A 181 -6.31 10.59 5.51
CA THR A 181 -5.36 10.58 6.61
C THR A 181 -6.13 10.42 7.92
N SER A 182 -5.82 9.37 8.68
CA SER A 182 -6.40 9.10 10.00
C SER A 182 -5.29 8.92 11.03
N GLY A 183 -4.86 10.03 11.64
CA GLY A 183 -3.64 10.07 12.45
C GLY A 183 -2.40 9.78 11.60
N ARG A 184 -1.68 8.71 11.93
CA ARG A 184 -0.46 8.26 11.22
C ARG A 184 -0.74 7.20 10.15
N LEU A 185 -2.00 6.86 9.88
CA LEU A 185 -2.42 5.97 8.82
C LEU A 185 -2.89 6.80 7.62
N VAL A 186 -2.28 6.59 6.45
CA VAL A 186 -2.60 7.31 5.20
C VAL A 186 -2.96 6.28 4.13
N THR A 187 -4.15 6.40 3.55
CA THR A 187 -4.63 5.42 2.58
C THR A 187 -5.17 6.10 1.33
N GLY A 188 -4.99 5.48 0.17
CA GLY A 188 -5.48 5.92 -1.13
C GLY A 188 -6.33 4.85 -1.80
N THR A 189 -7.35 5.28 -2.57
CA THR A 189 -8.39 4.39 -3.10
C THR A 189 -7.90 3.52 -4.27
N ASN A 190 -7.10 4.07 -5.17
CA ASN A 190 -6.84 3.49 -6.49
C ASN A 190 -5.48 3.94 -7.04
N PRO A 191 -5.06 3.53 -8.24
CA PRO A 191 -3.78 3.94 -8.83
C PRO A 191 -3.62 5.47 -8.98
N GLN A 192 -4.71 6.19 -9.26
CA GLN A 192 -4.72 7.66 -9.38
C GLN A 192 -4.35 8.34 -8.07
N SER A 193 -4.72 7.72 -6.95
CA SER A 193 -4.43 8.22 -5.61
C SER A 193 -2.99 7.93 -5.12
N GLY A 194 -2.19 7.21 -5.91
CA GLY A 194 -0.85 6.80 -5.49
C GLY A 194 0.07 7.97 -5.17
N ARG A 195 0.06 9.01 -6.01
CA ARG A 195 0.87 10.22 -5.83
C ARG A 195 0.38 11.04 -4.64
N SER A 196 -0.90 11.35 -4.58
CA SER A 196 -1.50 12.17 -3.52
C SER A 196 -1.36 11.52 -2.14
N THR A 197 -1.45 10.18 -2.05
CA THR A 197 -1.22 9.42 -0.82
C THR A 197 0.22 9.57 -0.34
N ALA A 198 1.20 9.40 -1.23
CA ALA A 198 2.62 9.57 -0.89
C ALA A 198 2.95 11.01 -0.47
N GLU A 199 2.42 12.01 -1.16
CA GLU A 199 2.59 13.42 -0.82
C GLU A 199 2.00 13.76 0.57
N ARG A 200 0.86 13.15 0.95
CA ARG A 200 0.31 13.29 2.30
C ARG A 200 1.25 12.69 3.36
N ILE A 201 1.86 11.54 3.07
CA ILE A 201 2.84 10.91 3.96
C ILE A 201 4.06 11.81 4.14
N VAL A 202 4.62 12.36 3.06
CA VAL A 202 5.76 13.28 3.12
C VAL A 202 5.43 14.50 3.99
N ARG A 203 4.29 15.15 3.74
CA ARG A 203 3.85 16.29 4.56
C ARG A 203 3.67 15.93 6.04
N LEU A 204 3.11 14.76 6.31
CA LEU A 204 2.90 14.30 7.68
C LEU A 204 4.22 14.00 8.38
N PHE A 205 5.17 13.39 7.67
CA PHE A 205 6.51 13.11 8.17
C PHE A 205 7.28 14.42 8.46
N ASP A 206 7.28 15.37 7.54
CA ASP A 206 7.92 16.68 7.70
C ASP A 206 7.37 17.42 8.93
N ASN A 207 6.04 17.42 9.12
CA ASN A 207 5.41 18.07 10.25
C ASN A 207 5.72 17.39 11.58
N ALA A 208 5.94 16.07 11.59
CA ALA A 208 6.29 15.34 12.80
C ALA A 208 7.79 15.49 13.18
N MET A 209 8.65 15.75 12.19
CA MET A 209 10.10 15.87 12.36
C MET A 209 10.59 17.33 12.51
N ARG A 210 9.73 18.32 12.25
CA ARG A 210 10.05 19.74 12.54
C ARG A 210 9.64 20.04 13.98
N PRO A 211 10.59 20.45 14.84
CA PRO A 211 10.30 20.85 16.21
C PRO A 211 9.47 22.15 16.26
#